data_4fd79374a5b6827d22eb47deec82a34e
#
_entry.id   4fd79374a5b6827d22eb47deec82a34e
#
_cell.length_a   1.000
_cell.length_b   1.000
_cell.length_c   1.000
_cell.angle_alpha   90.00
_cell.angle_beta   90.00
_cell.angle_gamma   90.00
#
_symmetry.space_group_name_H-M   'P 1'
#
loop_
_entity.id
_entity.type
_entity.pdbx_description
1 polymer ?
#
loop_
_entity_poly.entity_id
_entity_poly.type
_entity_poly.pdbx_seq_one_letter_code
_entity_poly.pdbx_strand_id
1 'polypeptide(L)'
;MAVNLGMTPAGSVEWMTAPCVSAIVETPEPGPGSHPFRRVPAMAHRASLRSAALVALAMAAGLSASGDEPAADPRAAARNKMVQQHLVERGIKDPRVLDAFRTVPRHKFLPPDTQRMAYDDESIPIGQGQTITPPYDVAFMTEQLEPKPTDKVYEVGTGSGYQSAILSRIVKDVYSVEIHPPLGKRAAEVHKELGYANIHTRIGDGYAGWPEAAPFDAIIVTCAPTKVPPPLVDQLKEGGRMVIPLGSQFDQRVHLMVKKDGKLVDKPLRPTLFVPMTGKAQREAGEARP
;
A
#
# COMPACT_ATOMS: atom_id res chain seq x y z
N MET A 1 -38.61 47.85 13.98
CA MET A 1 -38.05 47.49 15.27
C MET A 1 -36.69 46.85 15.00
N ALA A 2 -35.63 47.62 15.25
CA ALA A 2 -34.25 47.18 15.05
C ALA A 2 -33.76 46.56 16.37
N VAL A 3 -33.20 45.36 16.30
CA VAL A 3 -32.52 44.72 17.44
C VAL A 3 -31.04 44.79 17.18
N ASN A 4 -30.37 45.50 18.06
CA ASN A 4 -28.94 45.82 18.09
C ASN A 4 -28.16 44.59 18.62
N LEU A 5 -27.20 44.05 17.86
CA LEU A 5 -26.25 43.04 18.31
C LEU A 5 -24.95 43.72 18.69
N GLY A 6 -24.69 43.80 19.99
CA GLY A 6 -23.46 44.31 20.56
C GLY A 6 -22.26 43.38 20.27
N MET A 7 -21.21 43.96 19.70
CA MET A 7 -19.86 43.41 19.61
C MET A 7 -19.15 43.59 20.96
N THR A 8 -18.54 42.53 21.50
CA THR A 8 -17.51 42.63 22.54
C THR A 8 -16.16 42.20 21.96
N PRO A 9 -15.03 42.84 22.34
CA PRO A 9 -13.75 42.69 21.71
C PRO A 9 -12.88 41.60 22.36
N ALA A 10 -12.05 40.99 21.48
CA ALA A 10 -10.73 40.40 21.68
C ALA A 10 -10.27 39.95 23.07
N GLY A 11 -10.17 38.63 23.26
CA GLY A 11 -9.31 38.02 24.27
C GLY A 11 -8.02 37.51 23.60
N SER A 12 -6.91 38.12 23.95
CA SER A 12 -5.55 37.71 23.60
C SER A 12 -5.19 36.41 24.30
N VAL A 13 -4.75 35.39 23.54
CA VAL A 13 -4.20 34.15 24.09
C VAL A 13 -2.70 34.30 24.20
N GLU A 14 -2.21 34.41 25.43
CA GLU A 14 -0.79 34.35 25.77
C GLU A 14 -0.25 32.91 25.60
N TRP A 15 0.82 32.79 24.83
CA TRP A 15 1.58 31.54 24.72
C TRP A 15 2.57 31.45 25.89
N MET A 16 2.28 30.54 26.84
CA MET A 16 3.25 30.17 27.87
C MET A 16 4.35 29.30 27.25
N THR A 17 5.56 29.83 27.18
CA THR A 17 6.77 29.08 26.86
C THR A 17 7.23 28.29 28.09
N ALA A 18 7.21 26.96 27.99
CA ALA A 18 7.86 26.09 28.97
C ALA A 18 9.35 25.93 28.66
N PRO A 19 10.23 25.85 29.67
CA PRO A 19 11.67 25.80 29.46
C PRO A 19 12.12 24.41 29.02
N CYS A 20 13.06 24.41 28.09
CA CYS A 20 13.80 23.27 27.59
C CYS A 20 14.73 22.72 28.70
N VAL A 21 14.47 21.50 29.18
CA VAL A 21 15.38 20.77 30.09
C VAL A 21 16.30 19.94 29.22
N SER A 22 17.57 20.35 29.16
CA SER A 22 18.65 19.57 28.55
C SER A 22 18.97 18.37 29.44
N ALA A 23 18.69 17.17 28.97
CA ALA A 23 19.21 15.95 29.59
C ALA A 23 20.61 15.67 29.05
N ILE A 24 21.58 15.75 29.98
CA ILE A 24 22.97 15.36 29.77
C ILE A 24 22.98 13.83 29.71
N VAL A 25 23.43 13.28 28.61
CA VAL A 25 23.69 11.83 28.46
C VAL A 25 25.16 11.62 28.92
N GLU A 26 25.32 11.00 30.06
CA GLU A 26 26.61 10.49 30.53
C GLU A 26 26.99 9.23 29.77
N THR A 27 28.15 9.22 29.16
CA THR A 27 28.78 8.04 28.53
C THR A 27 29.54 7.26 29.62
N PRO A 28 29.40 5.92 29.73
CA PRO A 28 30.21 5.14 30.65
C PRO A 28 31.62 4.93 30.10
N GLU A 29 32.62 5.14 31.00
CA GLU A 29 34.02 4.86 30.78
C GLU A 29 34.33 3.35 30.65
N PRO A 30 35.35 2.96 29.87
CA PRO A 30 35.77 1.55 29.75
C PRO A 30 36.66 1.14 30.92
N GLY A 31 36.29 0.06 31.61
CA GLY A 31 37.08 -0.58 32.65
C GLY A 31 38.32 -1.32 32.10
N PRO A 32 39.40 -1.46 32.94
CA PRO A 32 40.66 -2.05 32.51
C PRO A 32 40.66 -3.56 32.59
N GLY A 33 40.98 -4.23 31.46
CA GLY A 33 41.15 -5.69 31.38
C GLY A 33 42.13 -6.07 30.28
N SER A 34 43.42 -6.00 30.64
CA SER A 34 44.54 -6.48 29.84
C SER A 34 44.64 -7.99 29.80
N HIS A 35 44.69 -8.62 28.63
CA HIS A 35 45.33 -9.92 28.41
C HIS A 35 46.09 -9.96 27.08
N PRO A 36 47.25 -10.68 27.03
CA PRO A 36 48.30 -10.42 26.09
C PRO A 36 48.13 -11.20 24.77
N PHE A 37 48.59 -10.54 23.73
CA PHE A 37 48.74 -11.12 22.40
C PHE A 37 49.71 -12.32 22.41
N ARG A 38 49.19 -13.51 22.02
CA ARG A 38 49.98 -14.68 21.71
C ARG A 38 50.41 -14.61 20.25
N ARG A 39 51.70 -14.37 19.99
CA ARG A 39 52.29 -14.46 18.65
C ARG A 39 52.32 -15.91 18.21
N VAL A 40 51.85 -16.16 16.97
CA VAL A 40 52.04 -17.42 16.24
C VAL A 40 53.15 -17.18 15.19
N PRO A 41 54.17 -18.06 15.09
CA PRO A 41 55.31 -17.81 14.22
C PRO A 41 55.01 -18.09 12.75
N ALA A 42 55.56 -17.26 11.88
CA ALA A 42 55.55 -17.42 10.43
C ALA A 42 56.42 -18.62 10.02
N MET A 43 55.83 -19.63 9.39
CA MET A 43 56.55 -20.64 8.67
C MET A 43 56.78 -20.20 7.22
N ALA A 44 58.03 -19.90 6.93
CA ALA A 44 58.52 -19.69 5.57
C ALA A 44 58.67 -21.06 4.86
N HIS A 45 57.89 -21.26 3.79
CA HIS A 45 58.23 -22.33 2.81
C HIS A 45 58.74 -21.68 1.53
N ARG A 46 60.09 -21.84 1.37
CA ARG A 46 60.76 -21.74 0.08
C ARG A 46 60.35 -22.93 -0.76
N ALA A 47 59.75 -22.67 -1.92
CA ALA A 47 59.67 -23.64 -2.99
C ALA A 47 60.00 -22.97 -4.32
N SER A 48 61.02 -23.48 -4.85
CA SER A 48 61.81 -23.34 -6.06
C SER A 48 61.08 -22.95 -7.34
N LEU A 49 61.67 -21.99 -8.03
CA LEU A 49 61.57 -21.75 -9.47
C LEU A 49 62.11 -22.98 -10.25
N ARG A 50 61.30 -23.54 -11.14
CA ARG A 50 61.63 -24.13 -12.42
C ARG A 50 60.42 -24.77 -13.08
N SER A 51 59.90 -24.14 -14.13
CA SER A 51 59.57 -24.78 -15.43
C SER A 51 58.80 -23.77 -16.29
N ALA A 52 59.47 -23.35 -17.21
CA ALA A 52 59.32 -23.00 -18.60
C ALA A 52 57.92 -23.11 -19.21
N ALA A 53 57.51 -21.98 -19.74
CA ALA A 53 56.86 -21.68 -21.00
C ALA A 53 56.19 -22.87 -21.75
N LEU A 54 54.87 -22.80 -21.85
CA LEU A 54 54.12 -23.21 -23.02
C LEU A 54 53.03 -22.16 -23.24
N VAL A 55 53.32 -21.27 -24.16
CA VAL A 55 52.35 -20.30 -24.69
C VAL A 55 51.42 -21.08 -25.60
N ALA A 56 50.24 -21.43 -25.11
CA ALA A 56 49.11 -21.83 -25.92
C ALA A 56 48.30 -20.58 -26.24
N LEU A 57 48.42 -20.10 -27.44
CA LEU A 57 47.61 -19.09 -28.06
C LEU A 57 46.18 -19.66 -28.26
N ALA A 58 45.35 -19.63 -27.25
CA ALA A 58 43.93 -19.87 -27.40
C ALA A 58 43.30 -18.54 -27.86
N MET A 59 43.01 -18.46 -29.15
CA MET A 59 42.12 -17.45 -29.69
C MET A 59 40.80 -17.55 -28.92
N ALA A 60 40.58 -16.59 -28.05
CA ALA A 60 39.28 -16.35 -27.43
C ALA A 60 38.33 -15.90 -28.53
N ALA A 61 37.58 -16.85 -29.10
CA ALA A 61 36.31 -16.52 -29.71
C ALA A 61 35.46 -15.88 -28.64
N GLY A 62 35.39 -14.55 -28.66
CA GLY A 62 34.46 -13.79 -27.81
C GLY A 62 33.04 -14.16 -28.17
N LEU A 63 32.47 -15.14 -27.47
CA LEU A 63 31.05 -15.23 -27.30
C LEU A 63 30.70 -14.10 -26.33
N SER A 64 30.42 -12.91 -26.88
CA SER A 64 29.60 -11.94 -26.22
C SER A 64 28.22 -12.58 -26.06
N ALA A 65 27.99 -13.23 -24.95
CA ALA A 65 26.66 -13.46 -24.48
C ALA A 65 26.08 -12.05 -24.21
N SER A 66 25.45 -11.46 -25.21
CA SER A 66 24.49 -10.40 -25.04
C SER A 66 23.36 -11.03 -24.23
N GLY A 67 23.54 -11.07 -22.91
CA GLY A 67 22.41 -11.23 -22.03
C GLY A 67 21.47 -10.06 -22.34
N ASP A 68 20.34 -10.36 -22.94
CA ASP A 68 19.24 -9.41 -23.00
C ASP A 68 18.94 -9.00 -21.56
N GLU A 69 19.55 -7.90 -21.09
CA GLU A 69 19.03 -7.21 -19.93
C GLU A 69 17.56 -6.91 -20.26
N PRO A 70 16.61 -7.32 -19.40
CA PRO A 70 15.20 -7.03 -19.66
C PRO A 70 15.10 -5.52 -19.88
N ALA A 71 14.59 -5.12 -21.05
CA ALA A 71 14.51 -3.74 -21.48
C ALA A 71 13.89 -2.94 -20.33
N ALA A 72 14.63 -1.94 -19.83
CA ALA A 72 14.20 -1.13 -18.71
C ALA A 72 12.80 -0.58 -18.99
N ASP A 73 11.86 -0.78 -18.05
CA ASP A 73 10.48 -0.28 -18.18
C ASP A 73 10.51 1.23 -18.47
N PRO A 74 10.10 1.68 -19.68
CA PRO A 74 10.21 3.07 -20.08
C PRO A 74 9.41 4.03 -19.18
N ARG A 75 8.51 3.49 -18.35
CA ARG A 75 7.70 4.26 -17.40
C ARG A 75 8.22 4.19 -15.96
N ALA A 76 9.32 3.51 -15.70
CA ALA A 76 9.91 3.41 -14.36
C ALA A 76 10.26 4.78 -13.76
N ALA A 77 10.80 5.69 -14.58
CA ALA A 77 11.13 7.05 -14.14
C ALA A 77 9.86 7.83 -13.71
N ALA A 78 8.78 7.76 -14.49
CA ALA A 78 7.50 8.41 -14.16
C ALA A 78 6.90 7.81 -12.89
N ARG A 79 6.95 6.48 -12.73
CA ARG A 79 6.48 5.77 -11.54
C ARG A 79 7.27 6.17 -10.29
N ASN A 80 8.59 6.25 -10.37
CA ASN A 80 9.44 6.68 -9.26
C ASN A 80 9.20 8.15 -8.89
N LYS A 81 8.97 9.02 -9.88
CA LYS A 81 8.59 10.42 -9.65
C LYS A 81 7.25 10.51 -8.91
N MET A 82 6.25 9.75 -9.32
CA MET A 82 4.96 9.64 -8.62
C MET A 82 5.17 9.24 -7.15
N VAL A 83 5.96 8.20 -6.88
CA VAL A 83 6.23 7.75 -5.51
C VAL A 83 6.89 8.86 -4.69
N GLN A 84 7.88 9.55 -5.24
CA GLN A 84 8.56 10.63 -4.54
C GLN A 84 7.62 11.80 -4.25
N GLN A 85 6.98 12.35 -5.29
CA GLN A 85 6.21 13.59 -5.19
C GLN A 85 4.84 13.41 -4.52
N HIS A 86 4.15 12.29 -4.82
CA HIS A 86 2.78 12.12 -4.36
C HIS A 86 2.67 11.26 -3.10
N LEU A 87 3.68 10.45 -2.77
CA LEU A 87 3.62 9.58 -1.59
C LEU A 87 4.61 10.02 -0.50
N VAL A 88 5.92 10.03 -0.79
CA VAL A 88 6.96 10.33 0.22
C VAL A 88 6.82 11.76 0.74
N GLU A 89 6.73 12.75 -0.14
CA GLU A 89 6.59 14.17 0.23
C GLU A 89 5.28 14.48 0.97
N ARG A 90 4.27 13.63 0.80
CA ARG A 90 2.98 13.72 1.51
C ARG A 90 2.89 12.81 2.75
N GLY A 91 4.00 12.22 3.16
CA GLY A 91 4.14 11.56 4.46
C GLY A 91 3.88 10.07 4.53
N ILE A 92 3.78 9.36 3.39
CA ILE A 92 3.79 7.89 3.36
C ILE A 92 5.22 7.42 3.70
N LYS A 93 5.34 6.51 4.67
CA LYS A 93 6.64 6.12 5.28
C LYS A 93 6.92 4.64 5.24
N ASP A 94 5.90 3.77 5.16
CA ASP A 94 6.13 2.32 5.16
C ASP A 94 6.91 1.92 3.90
N PRO A 95 8.16 1.41 4.06
CA PRO A 95 9.01 1.08 2.93
C PRO A 95 8.42 -0.01 2.04
N ARG A 96 7.61 -0.94 2.60
CA ARG A 96 6.97 -2.01 1.84
C ARG A 96 5.86 -1.46 0.94
N VAL A 97 5.10 -0.48 1.46
CA VAL A 97 4.11 0.24 0.66
C VAL A 97 4.80 0.98 -0.47
N LEU A 98 5.81 1.79 -0.16
CA LEU A 98 6.56 2.56 -1.18
C LEU A 98 7.19 1.67 -2.24
N ASP A 99 7.73 0.50 -1.85
CA ASP A 99 8.33 -0.45 -2.79
C ASP A 99 7.28 -1.11 -3.70
N ALA A 100 6.12 -1.46 -3.16
CA ALA A 100 4.99 -1.94 -3.96
C ALA A 100 4.60 -0.93 -5.05
N PHE A 101 4.54 0.37 -4.71
CA PHE A 101 4.24 1.42 -5.68
C PHE A 101 5.36 1.65 -6.71
N ARG A 102 6.63 1.39 -6.37
CA ARG A 102 7.76 1.43 -7.33
C ARG A 102 7.73 0.29 -8.31
N THR A 103 7.18 -0.85 -7.93
CA THR A 103 7.23 -2.09 -8.72
C THR A 103 5.96 -2.34 -9.53
N VAL A 104 4.77 -2.01 -9.01
CA VAL A 104 3.50 -2.27 -9.69
C VAL A 104 3.26 -1.27 -10.83
N PRO A 105 3.13 -1.73 -12.09
CA PRO A 105 2.99 -0.85 -13.26
C PRO A 105 1.56 -0.33 -13.40
N ARG A 106 1.21 0.74 -12.68
CA ARG A 106 -0.16 1.31 -12.61
C ARG A 106 -0.80 1.52 -13.98
N HIS A 107 -0.03 1.90 -15.01
CA HIS A 107 -0.53 2.10 -16.35
C HIS A 107 -1.19 0.85 -16.97
N LYS A 108 -0.78 -0.36 -16.56
CA LYS A 108 -1.38 -1.61 -17.04
C LYS A 108 -2.82 -1.82 -16.55
N PHE A 109 -3.21 -1.14 -15.50
CA PHE A 109 -4.55 -1.19 -14.89
C PHE A 109 -5.52 -0.15 -15.46
N LEU A 110 -5.10 0.62 -16.46
CA LEU A 110 -5.90 1.66 -17.11
C LEU A 110 -6.26 1.30 -18.55
N PRO A 111 -7.37 1.84 -19.08
CA PRO A 111 -7.67 1.81 -20.50
C PRO A 111 -6.52 2.45 -21.31
N PRO A 112 -6.27 2.00 -22.56
CA PRO A 112 -5.13 2.47 -23.37
C PRO A 112 -5.07 3.98 -23.56
N ASP A 113 -6.22 4.63 -23.73
CA ASP A 113 -6.38 6.07 -23.96
C ASP A 113 -6.02 6.93 -22.72
N THR A 114 -6.13 6.35 -21.51
CA THR A 114 -5.85 7.05 -20.25
C THR A 114 -4.51 6.68 -19.63
N GLN A 115 -3.76 5.72 -20.18
CA GLN A 115 -2.48 5.26 -19.63
C GLN A 115 -1.41 6.35 -19.48
N ARG A 116 -1.49 7.43 -20.26
CA ARG A 116 -0.58 8.58 -20.16
C ARG A 116 -0.69 9.30 -18.80
N MET A 117 -1.88 9.25 -18.17
CA MET A 117 -2.18 9.87 -16.88
C MET A 117 -1.91 8.94 -15.69
N ALA A 118 -1.41 7.73 -15.93
CA ALA A 118 -1.31 6.67 -14.92
C ALA A 118 -0.56 7.05 -13.65
N TYR A 119 0.35 8.01 -13.75
CA TYR A 119 1.23 8.39 -12.65
C TYR A 119 0.91 9.79 -12.08
N ASP A 120 -0.19 10.40 -12.53
CA ASP A 120 -0.78 11.59 -11.91
C ASP A 120 -1.59 11.18 -10.67
N ASP A 121 -1.66 12.06 -9.65
CA ASP A 121 -2.41 11.78 -8.41
C ASP A 121 -3.88 12.14 -8.56
N GLU A 122 -4.53 11.48 -9.51
CA GLU A 122 -5.92 11.74 -9.90
C GLU A 122 -6.75 10.47 -10.00
N SER A 123 -8.08 10.62 -9.84
CA SER A 123 -9.06 9.60 -10.18
C SER A 123 -9.24 9.54 -11.69
N ILE A 124 -9.03 8.35 -12.28
CA ILE A 124 -9.13 8.15 -13.73
C ILE A 124 -10.26 7.16 -14.03
N PRO A 125 -11.17 7.46 -14.96
CA PRO A 125 -12.26 6.55 -15.33
C PRO A 125 -11.75 5.19 -15.86
N ILE A 126 -12.39 4.11 -15.44
CA ILE A 126 -12.08 2.72 -15.86
C ILE A 126 -13.27 2.02 -16.50
N GLY A 127 -14.37 2.71 -16.71
CA GLY A 127 -15.65 2.18 -17.20
C GLY A 127 -16.65 1.87 -16.08
N GLN A 128 -17.87 1.52 -16.44
CA GLN A 128 -18.96 1.20 -15.51
C GLN A 128 -19.25 2.29 -14.46
N GLY A 129 -18.96 3.57 -14.77
CA GLY A 129 -19.07 4.66 -13.79
C GLY A 129 -18.05 4.60 -12.65
N GLN A 130 -17.02 3.75 -12.76
CA GLN A 130 -15.98 3.56 -11.74
C GLN A 130 -14.67 4.24 -12.15
N THR A 131 -13.81 4.48 -11.16
CA THR A 131 -12.50 5.07 -11.34
C THR A 131 -11.41 4.24 -10.66
N ILE A 132 -10.19 4.32 -11.15
CA ILE A 132 -9.01 3.93 -10.38
C ILE A 132 -8.72 5.04 -9.36
N THR A 133 -8.57 4.67 -8.10
CA THR A 133 -8.31 5.61 -6.98
C THR A 133 -6.96 6.32 -7.16
N PRO A 134 -6.81 7.61 -6.79
CA PRO A 134 -5.54 8.31 -6.83
C PRO A 134 -4.43 7.55 -6.10
N PRO A 135 -3.18 7.58 -6.59
CA PRO A 135 -2.05 6.91 -5.95
C PRO A 135 -1.91 7.20 -4.45
N TYR A 136 -2.07 8.46 -4.05
CA TYR A 136 -1.96 8.81 -2.63
C TYR A 136 -3.02 8.15 -1.76
N ASP A 137 -4.28 8.12 -2.19
CA ASP A 137 -5.35 7.50 -1.40
C ASP A 137 -5.16 5.99 -1.28
N VAL A 138 -4.73 5.32 -2.37
CA VAL A 138 -4.35 3.90 -2.35
C VAL A 138 -3.22 3.66 -1.35
N ALA A 139 -2.15 4.48 -1.37
CA ALA A 139 -1.01 4.35 -0.47
C ALA A 139 -1.39 4.63 0.98
N PHE A 140 -2.14 5.71 1.23
CA PHE A 140 -2.61 6.09 2.55
C PHE A 140 -3.44 4.97 3.19
N MET A 141 -4.45 4.48 2.48
CA MET A 141 -5.31 3.41 3.02
C MET A 141 -4.53 2.12 3.24
N THR A 142 -3.59 1.78 2.35
CA THR A 142 -2.71 0.61 2.51
C THR A 142 -1.81 0.76 3.73
N GLU A 143 -1.20 1.93 3.95
CA GLU A 143 -0.36 2.18 5.12
C GLU A 143 -1.15 2.13 6.43
N GLN A 144 -2.38 2.71 6.46
CA GLN A 144 -3.24 2.64 7.65
C GLN A 144 -3.70 1.20 7.98
N LEU A 145 -3.75 0.33 6.99
CA LEU A 145 -4.04 -1.08 7.19
C LEU A 145 -2.93 -1.80 7.94
N GLU A 146 -1.68 -1.27 7.93
CA GLU A 146 -0.46 -1.87 8.51
C GLU A 146 -0.28 -3.35 8.10
N PRO A 147 -0.30 -3.66 6.79
CA PRO A 147 -0.33 -5.04 6.32
C PRO A 147 0.99 -5.76 6.62
N LYS A 148 0.91 -7.06 6.92
CA LYS A 148 2.06 -7.92 7.24
C LYS A 148 2.23 -8.99 6.16
N PRO A 149 3.47 -9.48 5.91
CA PRO A 149 3.71 -10.53 4.92
C PRO A 149 2.96 -11.84 5.15
N THR A 150 2.45 -12.06 6.36
CA THR A 150 1.68 -13.25 6.74
C THR A 150 0.18 -13.08 6.58
N ASP A 151 -0.29 -11.86 6.31
CA ASP A 151 -1.71 -11.52 6.36
C ASP A 151 -2.48 -12.06 5.16
N LYS A 152 -3.71 -12.42 5.42
CA LYS A 152 -4.77 -12.65 4.46
C LYS A 152 -5.69 -11.44 4.47
N VAL A 153 -5.73 -10.73 3.34
CA VAL A 153 -6.47 -9.47 3.21
C VAL A 153 -7.70 -9.66 2.32
N TYR A 154 -8.82 -9.09 2.73
CA TYR A 154 -10.01 -8.99 1.91
C TYR A 154 -10.19 -7.58 1.37
N GLU A 155 -10.43 -7.46 0.07
CA GLU A 155 -10.71 -6.21 -0.63
C GLU A 155 -12.12 -6.21 -1.19
N VAL A 156 -12.87 -5.14 -0.91
CA VAL A 156 -14.18 -4.87 -1.50
C VAL A 156 -14.04 -3.82 -2.59
N GLY A 157 -14.36 -4.21 -3.83
CA GLY A 157 -14.25 -3.33 -4.99
C GLY A 157 -12.92 -3.48 -5.71
N THR A 158 -12.73 -4.59 -6.45
CA THR A 158 -11.52 -4.82 -7.25
C THR A 158 -11.25 -3.69 -8.25
N GLY A 159 -12.32 -3.20 -8.89
CA GLY A 159 -12.24 -2.13 -9.88
C GLY A 159 -11.24 -2.44 -10.99
N SER A 160 -10.19 -1.64 -11.09
CA SER A 160 -9.08 -1.86 -12.02
C SER A 160 -8.17 -3.04 -11.65
N GLY A 161 -8.17 -3.47 -10.37
CA GLY A 161 -7.23 -4.43 -9.79
C GLY A 161 -5.92 -3.83 -9.26
N TYR A 162 -5.76 -2.51 -9.29
CA TYR A 162 -4.51 -1.87 -8.86
C TYR A 162 -4.27 -1.98 -7.37
N GLN A 163 -5.31 -1.75 -6.53
CA GLN A 163 -5.20 -1.89 -5.08
C GLN A 163 -4.85 -3.33 -4.69
N SER A 164 -5.50 -4.32 -5.31
CA SER A 164 -5.16 -5.75 -5.13
C SER A 164 -3.70 -6.02 -5.46
N ALA A 165 -3.19 -5.48 -6.58
CA ALA A 165 -1.80 -5.65 -7.01
C ALA A 165 -0.81 -5.01 -6.03
N ILE A 166 -1.10 -3.83 -5.47
CA ILE A 166 -0.29 -3.21 -4.41
C ILE A 166 -0.24 -4.12 -3.17
N LEU A 167 -1.39 -4.57 -2.69
CA LEU A 167 -1.48 -5.46 -1.52
C LEU A 167 -0.72 -6.77 -1.75
N SER A 168 -0.83 -7.36 -2.95
CA SER A 168 -0.19 -8.63 -3.29
C SER A 168 1.33 -8.63 -3.17
N ARG A 169 1.97 -7.45 -3.23
CA ARG A 169 3.42 -7.27 -3.03
C ARG A 169 3.82 -7.28 -1.55
N ILE A 170 2.84 -7.15 -0.64
CA ILE A 170 3.09 -6.92 0.79
C ILE A 170 2.59 -8.08 1.64
N VAL A 171 1.48 -8.72 1.25
CA VAL A 171 0.77 -9.71 2.07
C VAL A 171 0.83 -11.11 1.46
N LYS A 172 0.43 -12.11 2.24
CA LYS A 172 0.41 -13.51 1.80
C LYS A 172 -0.63 -13.74 0.71
N ASP A 173 -1.88 -13.38 0.96
CA ASP A 173 -2.99 -13.60 0.05
C ASP A 173 -3.94 -12.38 0.03
N VAL A 174 -4.45 -12.05 -1.15
CA VAL A 174 -5.47 -11.02 -1.37
C VAL A 174 -6.73 -11.68 -1.94
N TYR A 175 -7.86 -11.49 -1.28
CA TYR A 175 -9.19 -11.92 -1.74
C TYR A 175 -9.97 -10.67 -2.14
N SER A 176 -10.31 -10.54 -3.41
CA SER A 176 -10.91 -9.32 -3.95
C SER A 176 -12.23 -9.62 -4.67
N VAL A 177 -13.27 -8.82 -4.38
CA VAL A 177 -14.62 -9.01 -4.94
C VAL A 177 -15.02 -7.77 -5.73
N GLU A 178 -15.54 -7.99 -6.95
CA GLU A 178 -16.03 -6.95 -7.85
C GLU A 178 -17.50 -7.21 -8.24
N ILE A 179 -18.33 -6.18 -8.08
CA ILE A 179 -19.76 -6.29 -8.42
C ILE A 179 -20.03 -6.15 -9.92
N HIS A 180 -19.14 -5.43 -10.66
CA HIS A 180 -19.26 -5.24 -12.10
C HIS A 180 -18.48 -6.31 -12.87
N PRO A 181 -19.15 -7.29 -13.51
CA PRO A 181 -18.46 -8.41 -14.18
C PRO A 181 -17.42 -7.99 -15.23
N PRO A 182 -17.63 -6.92 -16.04
CA PRO A 182 -16.62 -6.48 -16.99
C PRO A 182 -15.32 -6.03 -16.33
N LEU A 183 -15.40 -5.30 -15.19
CA LEU A 183 -14.22 -4.86 -14.45
C LEU A 183 -13.50 -6.03 -13.79
N GLY A 184 -14.24 -6.91 -13.09
CA GLY A 184 -13.65 -8.07 -12.43
C GLY A 184 -12.94 -9.01 -13.40
N LYS A 185 -13.50 -9.26 -14.59
CA LYS A 185 -12.85 -10.06 -15.63
C LYS A 185 -11.56 -9.41 -16.11
N ARG A 186 -11.59 -8.11 -16.44
CA ARG A 186 -10.41 -7.37 -16.88
C ARG A 186 -9.32 -7.35 -15.81
N ALA A 187 -9.68 -7.09 -14.55
CA ALA A 187 -8.72 -7.11 -13.45
C ALA A 187 -8.04 -8.47 -13.31
N ALA A 188 -8.80 -9.57 -13.38
CA ALA A 188 -8.27 -10.93 -13.32
C ALA A 188 -7.29 -11.23 -14.48
N GLU A 189 -7.60 -10.75 -15.71
CA GLU A 189 -6.71 -10.86 -16.87
C GLU A 189 -5.40 -10.12 -16.65
N VAL A 190 -5.45 -8.87 -16.17
CA VAL A 190 -4.27 -8.07 -15.85
C VAL A 190 -3.44 -8.71 -14.74
N HIS A 191 -4.07 -9.21 -13.69
CA HIS A 191 -3.36 -9.92 -12.62
C HIS A 191 -2.62 -11.15 -13.14
N LYS A 192 -3.27 -11.94 -14.01
CA LYS A 192 -2.67 -13.11 -14.65
C LYS A 192 -1.51 -12.72 -15.57
N GLU A 193 -1.69 -11.70 -16.43
CA GLU A 193 -0.63 -11.19 -17.33
C GLU A 193 0.62 -10.76 -16.55
N LEU A 194 0.41 -10.09 -15.41
CA LEU A 194 1.50 -9.57 -14.59
C LEU A 194 2.02 -10.55 -13.52
N GLY A 195 1.49 -11.78 -13.48
CA GLY A 195 1.99 -12.86 -12.63
C GLY A 195 1.66 -12.72 -11.13
N TYR A 196 0.58 -12.04 -10.76
CA TYR A 196 0.12 -11.94 -9.38
C TYR A 196 -0.63 -13.20 -8.93
N ALA A 197 0.12 -14.24 -8.54
CA ALA A 197 -0.45 -15.56 -8.23
C ALA A 197 -1.21 -15.64 -6.89
N ASN A 198 -0.99 -14.67 -5.98
CA ASN A 198 -1.60 -14.62 -4.65
C ASN A 198 -2.85 -13.70 -4.57
N ILE A 199 -3.41 -13.30 -5.73
CA ILE A 199 -4.66 -12.56 -5.80
C ILE A 199 -5.77 -13.52 -6.23
N HIS A 200 -6.79 -13.65 -5.38
CA HIS A 200 -7.99 -14.45 -5.63
C HIS A 200 -9.13 -13.48 -5.92
N THR A 201 -9.69 -13.52 -7.14
CA THR A 201 -10.77 -12.61 -7.55
C THR A 201 -12.09 -13.35 -7.69
N ARG A 202 -13.20 -12.69 -7.30
CA ARG A 202 -14.57 -13.18 -7.48
C ARG A 202 -15.49 -12.05 -7.95
N ILE A 203 -16.40 -12.39 -8.88
CA ILE A 203 -17.49 -11.49 -9.26
C ILE A 203 -18.65 -11.71 -8.29
N GLY A 204 -19.10 -10.63 -7.63
CA GLY A 204 -20.17 -10.69 -6.65
C GLY A 204 -20.35 -9.40 -5.86
N ASP A 205 -21.30 -9.42 -4.93
CA ASP A 205 -21.54 -8.30 -4.01
C ASP A 205 -20.57 -8.39 -2.82
N GLY A 206 -19.61 -7.46 -2.75
CA GLY A 206 -18.61 -7.40 -1.71
C GLY A 206 -19.16 -7.12 -0.30
N TYR A 207 -20.42 -6.68 -0.19
CA TYR A 207 -21.12 -6.53 1.09
C TYR A 207 -21.14 -7.83 1.90
N ALA A 208 -21.30 -8.97 1.21
CA ALA A 208 -21.40 -10.29 1.85
C ALA A 208 -20.04 -10.82 2.38
N GLY A 209 -18.93 -10.19 1.99
CA GLY A 209 -17.60 -10.71 2.29
C GLY A 209 -17.25 -11.94 1.44
N TRP A 210 -16.39 -12.78 2.00
CA TRP A 210 -15.99 -14.06 1.40
C TRP A 210 -15.91 -15.14 2.50
N PRO A 211 -17.07 -15.70 2.93
CA PRO A 211 -17.16 -16.60 4.08
C PRO A 211 -16.22 -17.82 3.99
N GLU A 212 -16.06 -18.40 2.78
CA GLU A 212 -15.25 -19.59 2.57
C GLU A 212 -13.74 -19.33 2.76
N ALA A 213 -13.32 -18.06 2.63
CA ALA A 213 -11.94 -17.64 2.84
C ALA A 213 -11.70 -16.99 4.21
N ALA A 214 -12.77 -16.64 4.93
CA ALA A 214 -12.67 -16.02 6.26
C ALA A 214 -12.01 -16.97 7.29
N PRO A 215 -11.48 -16.44 8.41
CA PRO A 215 -11.38 -15.03 8.77
C PRO A 215 -10.19 -14.32 8.10
N PHE A 216 -10.27 -12.98 8.00
CA PHE A 216 -9.24 -12.12 7.40
C PHE A 216 -8.45 -11.36 8.47
N ASP A 217 -7.15 -11.19 8.26
CA ASP A 217 -6.28 -10.39 9.14
C ASP A 217 -6.56 -8.89 8.96
N ALA A 218 -6.89 -8.50 7.74
CA ALA A 218 -7.27 -7.12 7.43
C ALA A 218 -8.32 -7.07 6.30
N ILE A 219 -9.10 -5.98 6.29
CA ILE A 219 -10.11 -5.70 5.26
C ILE A 219 -9.91 -4.27 4.76
N ILE A 220 -9.89 -4.10 3.44
CA ILE A 220 -9.90 -2.78 2.79
C ILE A 220 -11.14 -2.64 1.92
N VAL A 221 -11.82 -1.51 2.04
CA VAL A 221 -13.02 -1.23 1.25
C VAL A 221 -12.73 -0.01 0.37
N THR A 222 -12.86 -0.17 -0.94
CA THR A 222 -12.52 0.86 -1.93
C THR A 222 -13.74 1.54 -2.55
N CYS A 223 -14.87 1.46 -1.85
CA CYS A 223 -16.12 2.17 -2.12
C CYS A 223 -16.73 2.62 -0.79
N ALA A 224 -17.66 3.58 -0.81
CA ALA A 224 -18.20 4.18 0.39
C ALA A 224 -19.61 3.68 0.70
N PRO A 225 -19.81 2.79 1.68
CA PRO A 225 -21.11 2.53 2.27
C PRO A 225 -21.48 3.62 3.29
N THR A 226 -22.76 3.77 3.60
CA THR A 226 -23.22 4.66 4.68
C THR A 226 -22.97 4.06 6.07
N LYS A 227 -22.86 2.74 6.16
CA LYS A 227 -22.59 1.98 7.39
C LYS A 227 -21.67 0.80 7.09
N VAL A 228 -20.92 0.36 8.08
CA VAL A 228 -20.10 -0.85 7.95
C VAL A 228 -20.99 -2.06 7.72
N PRO A 229 -20.77 -2.85 6.65
CA PRO A 229 -21.50 -4.09 6.44
C PRO A 229 -21.25 -5.11 7.57
N PRO A 230 -22.28 -5.61 8.27
CA PRO A 230 -22.09 -6.55 9.37
C PRO A 230 -21.27 -7.80 8.98
N PRO A 231 -21.45 -8.42 7.80
CA PRO A 231 -20.65 -9.59 7.42
C PRO A 231 -19.15 -9.34 7.38
N LEU A 232 -18.69 -8.08 7.15
CA LEU A 232 -17.28 -7.75 7.16
C LEU A 232 -16.72 -7.73 8.59
N VAL A 233 -17.54 -7.31 9.56
CA VAL A 233 -17.17 -7.37 10.98
C VAL A 233 -17.02 -8.81 11.46
N ASP A 234 -17.96 -9.68 11.06
CA ASP A 234 -17.94 -11.09 11.45
C ASP A 234 -16.70 -11.81 10.88
N GLN A 235 -16.32 -11.47 9.63
CA GLN A 235 -15.20 -12.09 8.91
C GLN A 235 -13.84 -11.49 9.24
N LEU A 236 -13.76 -10.38 9.96
CA LEU A 236 -12.52 -9.80 10.44
C LEU A 236 -12.05 -10.54 11.69
N LYS A 237 -10.76 -10.91 11.76
CA LYS A 237 -10.15 -11.51 12.96
C LYS A 237 -10.22 -10.56 14.15
N GLU A 238 -10.18 -11.12 15.35
CA GLU A 238 -9.91 -10.36 16.57
C GLU A 238 -8.52 -9.71 16.46
N GLY A 239 -8.40 -8.41 16.79
CA GLY A 239 -7.22 -7.61 16.56
C GLY A 239 -7.02 -7.20 15.10
N GLY A 240 -7.85 -7.68 14.18
CA GLY A 240 -7.81 -7.34 12.75
C GLY A 240 -8.17 -5.89 12.48
N ARG A 241 -7.72 -5.37 11.34
CA ARG A 241 -7.88 -3.96 10.94
C ARG A 241 -8.76 -3.84 9.72
N MET A 242 -9.63 -2.85 9.71
CA MET A 242 -10.43 -2.49 8.53
C MET A 242 -10.20 -1.03 8.19
N VAL A 243 -9.88 -0.76 6.92
CA VAL A 243 -9.84 0.60 6.40
C VAL A 243 -10.98 0.77 5.41
N ILE A 244 -11.86 1.72 5.68
CA ILE A 244 -13.11 1.89 4.96
C ILE A 244 -13.51 3.36 4.87
N PRO A 245 -13.86 3.88 3.68
CA PRO A 245 -14.57 5.15 3.55
C PRO A 245 -16.00 4.99 4.03
N LEU A 246 -16.44 5.86 4.91
CA LEU A 246 -17.84 5.91 5.39
C LEU A 246 -18.43 7.30 5.19
N GLY A 247 -19.70 7.33 4.89
CA GLY A 247 -20.46 8.58 4.81
C GLY A 247 -21.47 8.64 3.68
N SER A 248 -22.09 9.81 3.52
CA SER A 248 -23.00 10.11 2.42
C SER A 248 -22.20 10.44 1.13
N GLN A 249 -22.91 10.66 0.02
CA GLN A 249 -22.28 10.99 -1.26
C GLN A 249 -21.34 12.21 -1.22
N PHE A 250 -21.55 13.16 -0.30
CA PHE A 250 -20.80 14.42 -0.24
C PHE A 250 -20.01 14.62 1.06
N ASP A 251 -20.20 13.73 2.03
CA ASP A 251 -19.49 13.80 3.32
C ASP A 251 -19.02 12.41 3.71
N GLN A 252 -17.77 12.12 3.31
CA GLN A 252 -17.13 10.84 3.56
C GLN A 252 -15.80 11.05 4.27
N ARG A 253 -15.46 10.09 5.12
CA ARG A 253 -14.15 9.99 5.76
C ARG A 253 -13.61 8.58 5.62
N VAL A 254 -12.29 8.47 5.47
CA VAL A 254 -11.60 7.21 5.69
C VAL A 254 -11.59 6.92 7.19
N HIS A 255 -12.01 5.73 7.56
CA HIS A 255 -11.98 5.22 8.93
C HIS A 255 -10.99 4.06 9.03
N LEU A 256 -10.21 4.05 10.09
CA LEU A 256 -9.48 2.88 10.55
C LEU A 256 -10.28 2.26 11.70
N MET A 257 -10.64 1.01 11.55
CA MET A 257 -11.34 0.25 12.57
C MET A 257 -10.52 -0.95 13.00
N VAL A 258 -10.45 -1.20 14.30
CA VAL A 258 -9.78 -2.36 14.86
C VAL A 258 -10.81 -3.20 15.61
N LYS A 259 -10.88 -4.50 15.32
CA LYS A 259 -11.78 -5.40 16.04
C LYS A 259 -11.20 -5.71 17.41
N LYS A 260 -11.95 -5.41 18.46
CA LYS A 260 -11.58 -5.67 19.85
C LYS A 260 -12.80 -6.15 20.62
N ASP A 261 -12.68 -7.30 21.28
CA ASP A 261 -13.76 -7.94 22.04
C ASP A 261 -15.05 -8.11 21.20
N GLY A 262 -14.86 -8.54 19.94
CA GLY A 262 -15.93 -8.74 18.96
C GLY A 262 -16.56 -7.48 18.37
N LYS A 263 -16.09 -6.28 18.77
CA LYS A 263 -16.61 -4.98 18.31
C LYS A 263 -15.56 -4.19 17.55
N LEU A 264 -16.00 -3.26 16.69
CA LEU A 264 -15.10 -2.34 16.03
C LEU A 264 -14.82 -1.11 16.90
N VAL A 265 -13.54 -0.83 17.12
CA VAL A 265 -13.08 0.46 17.67
C VAL A 265 -12.75 1.34 16.48
N ASP A 266 -13.52 2.42 16.32
CA ASP A 266 -13.46 3.33 15.18
C ASP A 266 -12.53 4.52 15.45
N LYS A 267 -11.69 4.83 14.45
CA LYS A 267 -10.85 6.02 14.39
C LYS A 267 -11.06 6.72 13.06
N PRO A 268 -11.85 7.79 12.99
CA PRO A 268 -11.94 8.62 11.79
C PRO A 268 -10.57 9.24 11.46
N LEU A 269 -10.20 9.21 10.20
CA LEU A 269 -8.90 9.72 9.73
C LEU A 269 -9.07 11.03 8.95
N ARG A 270 -9.21 10.96 7.64
CA ARG A 270 -9.25 12.14 6.77
C ARG A 270 -10.52 12.17 5.91
N PRO A 271 -10.98 13.37 5.49
CA PRO A 271 -12.00 13.48 4.46
C PRO A 271 -11.56 12.79 3.16
N THR A 272 -12.52 12.23 2.43
CA THR A 272 -12.29 11.53 1.16
C THR A 272 -13.53 11.58 0.28
N LEU A 273 -13.40 11.10 -0.95
CA LEU A 273 -14.54 10.91 -1.84
C LEU A 273 -14.34 9.63 -2.66
N PHE A 274 -15.14 8.63 -2.36
CA PHE A 274 -15.20 7.36 -3.08
C PHE A 274 -16.55 7.17 -3.75
N VAL A 275 -16.59 6.33 -4.77
CA VAL A 275 -17.86 5.88 -5.36
C VAL A 275 -18.71 5.16 -4.30
N PRO A 276 -20.04 5.28 -4.32
CA PRO A 276 -20.90 4.59 -3.38
C PRO A 276 -20.74 3.07 -3.47
N MET A 277 -20.84 2.38 -2.33
CA MET A 277 -20.97 0.92 -2.33
C MET A 277 -22.34 0.55 -2.88
N THR A 278 -22.35 -0.12 -4.02
CA THR A 278 -23.56 -0.60 -4.71
C THR A 278 -24.06 -1.94 -4.16
N GLY A 279 -25.07 -2.53 -4.78
CA GLY A 279 -25.59 -3.81 -4.35
C GLY A 279 -26.46 -3.74 -3.09
N LYS A 280 -26.21 -4.63 -2.11
CA LYS A 280 -27.02 -4.71 -0.89
C LYS A 280 -26.88 -3.45 -0.02
N ALA A 281 -25.67 -2.89 0.09
CA ALA A 281 -25.44 -1.66 0.84
C ALA A 281 -26.32 -0.51 0.34
N GLN A 282 -26.44 -0.31 -0.96
CA GLN A 282 -27.28 0.71 -1.58
C GLN A 282 -28.76 0.49 -1.31
N ARG A 283 -29.22 -0.76 -1.39
CA ARG A 283 -30.62 -1.10 -1.07
C ARG A 283 -30.97 -0.85 0.37
N GLU A 284 -30.06 -1.17 1.32
CA GLU A 284 -30.26 -0.90 2.75
C GLU A 284 -30.19 0.58 3.11
N ALA A 285 -29.42 1.38 2.36
CA ALA A 285 -29.38 2.82 2.53
C ALA A 285 -30.64 3.53 2.01
N GLY A 286 -31.53 2.83 1.29
CA GLY A 286 -32.72 3.42 0.67
C GLY A 286 -32.40 4.30 -0.54
N GLU A 287 -31.19 4.19 -1.08
CA GLU A 287 -30.77 4.94 -2.26
C GLU A 287 -31.40 4.35 -3.52
N ALA A 288 -32.16 5.17 -4.27
CA ALA A 288 -32.69 4.79 -5.56
C ALA A 288 -31.54 4.50 -6.54
N ARG A 289 -31.64 3.44 -7.33
CA ARG A 289 -30.72 3.23 -8.45
C ARG A 289 -30.83 4.43 -9.42
N PRO A 290 -29.70 4.95 -9.93
CA PRO A 290 -29.74 5.89 -11.04
C PRO A 290 -30.33 5.23 -12.30
#